data_028387c0237f4273714ffbbc05e7dc85
#
_entry.id   028387c0237f4273714ffbbc05e7dc85
#
_cell.length_a   1.000
_cell.length_b   1.000
_cell.length_c   1.000
_cell.angle_alpha   90.00
_cell.angle_beta   90.00
_cell.angle_gamma   90.00
#
_symmetry.space_group_name_H-M   'P 1'
#
loop_
_entity.id
_entity.type
_entity.pdbx_description
1 polymer ?
#
loop_
_entity_poly.entity_id
_entity_poly.type
_entity_poly.pdbx_seq_one_letter_code
_entity_poly.pdbx_strand_id
1 'polypeptide(L)'
;MEFREKKSSGFSKYLTIFILLIIIGAVGFIKLSPEFEQDKPEIVIEDNIFWNLKTKLNLKLSDQSGIKYYKVSFNDGTKDIELDSQILSTPAKILDVKIKPPKLDMFFKGTTGTITIEAFDHSKWNYLEGNRAIKTIKVMIDKKRPIANVITNSLAIKHGGSAIAVVEIKDENLKDAYITFNDKIKFDLIPFYKDNYFVSLIAWPIKIENFQRVNLVATDKAGNITKTKIPLYIRDLKIKQDDIKISDKFIENVSTNVLELSGAEIPADLSERFIKQNKNVRNDNINMIKKVTDKYMDRSLVQDFNINIFKRLKG
;
A
#
# COMPACT_ATOMS: atom_id res chain seq x y z
N MET A 1 -23.28 -55.36 -74.31
CA MET A 1 -23.22 -54.11 -73.55
C MET A 1 -21.85 -54.06 -72.93
N GLU A 2 -20.92 -53.33 -73.54
CA GLU A 2 -19.58 -53.12 -72.98
C GLU A 2 -19.64 -51.96 -71.99
N PHE A 3 -19.32 -52.24 -70.72
CA PHE A 3 -19.16 -51.22 -69.72
C PHE A 3 -17.80 -50.53 -69.91
N ARG A 4 -17.84 -49.31 -70.40
CA ARG A 4 -16.68 -48.45 -70.56
C ARG A 4 -16.24 -47.99 -69.16
N GLU A 5 -15.18 -48.60 -68.64
CA GLU A 5 -14.52 -48.10 -67.42
C GLU A 5 -14.01 -46.66 -67.63
N LYS A 6 -14.55 -45.76 -66.90
CA LYS A 6 -14.07 -44.36 -66.84
C LYS A 6 -12.68 -44.36 -66.19
N LYS A 7 -11.61 -44.27 -67.00
CA LYS A 7 -10.25 -43.96 -66.44
C LYS A 7 -10.32 -42.69 -65.66
N SER A 8 -10.20 -42.79 -64.35
CA SER A 8 -10.01 -41.59 -63.47
C SER A 8 -8.74 -40.91 -63.93
N SER A 9 -8.82 -39.69 -64.41
CA SER A 9 -7.66 -38.90 -64.83
C SER A 9 -6.72 -38.67 -63.62
N GLY A 10 -5.41 -38.94 -63.77
CA GLY A 10 -4.43 -38.74 -62.71
C GLY A 10 -4.43 -37.30 -62.19
N PHE A 11 -4.90 -36.38 -63.04
CA PHE A 11 -5.06 -34.94 -62.62
C PHE A 11 -5.98 -34.76 -61.42
N SER A 12 -7.07 -35.50 -61.28
CA SER A 12 -7.95 -35.43 -60.10
C SER A 12 -7.22 -35.80 -58.78
N LYS A 13 -6.35 -36.83 -58.85
CA LYS A 13 -5.56 -37.24 -57.67
C LYS A 13 -4.54 -36.19 -57.27
N TYR A 14 -3.83 -35.58 -58.19
CA TYR A 14 -2.89 -34.51 -57.94
C TYR A 14 -3.57 -33.22 -57.41
N LEU A 15 -4.74 -32.90 -57.94
CA LEU A 15 -5.56 -31.80 -57.48
C LEU A 15 -6.00 -31.99 -56.00
N THR A 16 -6.42 -33.22 -55.65
CA THR A 16 -6.84 -33.55 -54.28
C THR A 16 -5.67 -33.44 -53.31
N ILE A 17 -4.49 -33.96 -53.68
CA ILE A 17 -3.27 -33.86 -52.88
C ILE A 17 -2.86 -32.37 -52.70
N PHE A 18 -2.94 -31.57 -53.75
CA PHE A 18 -2.62 -30.15 -53.71
C PHE A 18 -3.57 -29.38 -52.78
N ILE A 19 -4.87 -29.63 -52.85
CA ILE A 19 -5.87 -29.05 -51.94
C ILE A 19 -5.58 -29.48 -50.50
N LEU A 20 -5.24 -30.74 -50.24
CA LEU A 20 -4.91 -31.25 -48.92
C LEU A 20 -3.67 -30.54 -48.33
N LEU A 21 -2.64 -30.33 -49.16
CA LEU A 21 -1.43 -29.60 -48.74
C LEU A 21 -1.73 -28.14 -48.39
N ILE A 22 -2.62 -27.47 -49.15
CA ILE A 22 -3.08 -26.12 -48.85
C ILE A 22 -3.81 -26.09 -47.52
N ILE A 23 -4.71 -27.06 -47.27
CA ILE A 23 -5.44 -27.15 -46.00
C ILE A 23 -4.48 -27.37 -44.80
N ILE A 24 -3.52 -28.31 -44.96
CA ILE A 24 -2.51 -28.57 -43.91
C ILE A 24 -1.66 -27.31 -43.67
N GLY A 25 -1.24 -26.63 -44.74
CA GLY A 25 -0.48 -25.37 -44.63
C GLY A 25 -1.29 -24.26 -43.94
N ALA A 26 -2.58 -24.12 -44.30
CA ALA A 26 -3.48 -23.14 -43.65
C ALA A 26 -3.70 -23.45 -42.17
N VAL A 27 -3.95 -24.72 -41.82
CA VAL A 27 -4.10 -25.15 -40.42
C VAL A 27 -2.78 -24.92 -39.64
N GLY A 28 -1.65 -25.26 -40.26
CA GLY A 28 -0.33 -24.99 -39.67
C GLY A 28 -0.10 -23.51 -39.45
N PHE A 29 -0.42 -22.67 -40.41
CA PHE A 29 -0.32 -21.21 -40.32
C PHE A 29 -1.19 -20.65 -39.16
N ILE A 30 -2.46 -21.05 -39.09
CA ILE A 30 -3.39 -20.63 -38.03
C ILE A 30 -2.87 -21.04 -36.64
N LYS A 31 -2.29 -22.25 -36.50
CA LYS A 31 -1.79 -22.72 -35.22
C LYS A 31 -0.46 -22.12 -34.79
N LEU A 32 0.39 -21.73 -35.74
CA LEU A 32 1.76 -21.25 -35.45
C LEU A 32 1.88 -19.72 -35.52
N SER A 33 0.91 -19.04 -36.12
CA SER A 33 0.95 -17.58 -36.28
C SER A 33 0.55 -16.90 -34.99
N PRO A 34 1.36 -15.92 -34.49
CA PRO A 34 1.02 -15.09 -33.34
C PRO A 34 -0.28 -14.29 -33.51
N GLU A 35 -0.74 -14.10 -34.75
CA GLU A 35 -2.00 -13.39 -35.04
C GLU A 35 -3.25 -14.19 -34.65
N PHE A 36 -3.11 -15.52 -34.52
CA PHE A 36 -4.20 -16.45 -34.15
C PHE A 36 -3.95 -17.06 -32.74
N GLU A 37 -3.29 -16.32 -31.85
CA GLU A 37 -3.09 -16.79 -30.50
C GLU A 37 -4.43 -17.05 -29.80
N GLN A 38 -4.45 -18.01 -28.85
CA GLN A 38 -5.67 -18.53 -28.22
C GLN A 38 -5.78 -18.20 -26.75
N ASP A 39 -4.77 -17.56 -26.20
CA ASP A 39 -4.76 -17.15 -24.79
C ASP A 39 -5.80 -16.04 -24.57
N LYS A 40 -6.48 -16.08 -23.44
CA LYS A 40 -7.47 -15.07 -23.09
C LYS A 40 -6.81 -13.88 -22.41
N PRO A 41 -7.35 -12.67 -22.59
CA PRO A 41 -6.91 -11.52 -21.82
C PRO A 41 -6.86 -11.79 -20.32
N GLU A 42 -5.79 -11.39 -19.66
CA GLU A 42 -5.63 -11.45 -18.22
C GLU A 42 -6.29 -10.24 -17.57
N ILE A 43 -7.15 -10.50 -16.59
CA ILE A 43 -7.86 -9.48 -15.80
C ILE A 43 -7.35 -9.50 -14.38
N VAL A 44 -6.53 -8.49 -14.00
CA VAL A 44 -5.94 -8.35 -12.69
C VAL A 44 -6.67 -7.26 -11.91
N ILE A 45 -7.36 -7.66 -10.86
CA ILE A 45 -8.07 -6.81 -9.91
C ILE A 45 -8.18 -7.58 -8.59
N GLU A 46 -8.26 -6.88 -7.46
CA GLU A 46 -8.41 -7.50 -6.14
C GLU A 46 -9.69 -8.36 -6.08
N ASP A 47 -9.59 -9.57 -5.52
CA ASP A 47 -10.72 -10.51 -5.47
C ASP A 47 -11.74 -10.18 -4.36
N ASN A 48 -11.29 -9.52 -3.28
CA ASN A 48 -12.13 -9.09 -2.16
C ASN A 48 -12.14 -7.57 -2.06
N ILE A 49 -13.06 -6.94 -2.76
CA ILE A 49 -13.15 -5.49 -2.83
C ILE A 49 -14.11 -4.98 -1.75
N PHE A 50 -13.59 -4.13 -0.86
CA PHE A 50 -14.40 -3.22 -0.06
C PHE A 50 -14.46 -1.87 -0.78
N TRP A 51 -15.64 -1.32 -0.98
CA TRP A 51 -15.79 -0.09 -1.74
C TRP A 51 -16.72 0.92 -1.07
N ASN A 52 -16.22 2.11 -0.88
CA ASN A 52 -17.02 3.23 -0.34
C ASN A 52 -17.87 3.94 -1.40
N LEU A 53 -17.82 3.51 -2.65
CA LEU A 53 -18.49 4.12 -3.81
C LEU A 53 -18.08 5.59 -4.04
N LYS A 54 -16.88 5.98 -3.61
CA LYS A 54 -16.29 7.31 -3.81
C LYS A 54 -14.91 7.24 -4.43
N THR A 55 -14.14 6.24 -4.06
CA THR A 55 -12.79 6.01 -4.59
C THR A 55 -12.84 5.27 -5.92
N LYS A 56 -11.84 5.50 -6.76
CA LYS A 56 -11.67 4.73 -7.99
C LYS A 56 -11.05 3.38 -7.67
N LEU A 57 -11.45 2.34 -8.40
CA LEU A 57 -10.81 1.02 -8.35
C LEU A 57 -9.78 0.92 -9.48
N ASN A 58 -8.65 0.27 -9.19
CA ASN A 58 -7.62 0.01 -10.19
C ASN A 58 -7.87 -1.36 -10.82
N LEU A 59 -7.91 -1.40 -12.14
CA LEU A 59 -8.01 -2.59 -12.95
C LEU A 59 -6.84 -2.60 -13.92
N LYS A 60 -6.16 -3.73 -14.05
CA LYS A 60 -5.12 -3.92 -15.06
C LYS A 60 -5.56 -5.05 -16.00
N LEU A 61 -5.50 -4.77 -17.28
CA LEU A 61 -5.75 -5.73 -18.35
C LEU A 61 -4.44 -5.96 -19.10
N SER A 62 -4.14 -7.20 -19.45
CA SER A 62 -2.95 -7.55 -20.23
C SER A 62 -3.23 -8.68 -21.21
N ASP A 63 -2.60 -8.57 -22.39
CA ASP A 63 -2.71 -9.57 -23.44
C ASP A 63 -1.55 -9.47 -24.44
N GLN A 64 -1.14 -10.59 -25.07
CA GLN A 64 -0.01 -10.61 -26.00
C GLN A 64 -0.35 -9.97 -27.34
N SER A 65 -1.56 -10.20 -27.86
CA SER A 65 -2.08 -9.59 -29.09
C SER A 65 -2.59 -8.17 -28.86
N GLY A 66 -2.78 -7.80 -27.58
CA GLY A 66 -3.26 -6.52 -27.10
C GLY A 66 -4.76 -6.43 -26.92
N ILE A 67 -5.18 -5.66 -25.95
CA ILE A 67 -6.59 -5.40 -25.64
C ILE A 67 -7.21 -4.57 -26.76
N LYS A 68 -8.33 -5.03 -27.30
CA LYS A 68 -9.13 -4.36 -28.33
C LYS A 68 -10.32 -3.62 -27.75
N TYR A 69 -10.99 -4.26 -26.79
CA TYR A 69 -12.18 -3.73 -26.15
C TYR A 69 -12.28 -4.20 -24.72
N TYR A 70 -12.80 -3.37 -23.85
CA TYR A 70 -13.22 -3.79 -22.52
C TYR A 70 -14.52 -3.12 -22.11
N LYS A 71 -15.23 -3.76 -21.19
CA LYS A 71 -16.43 -3.26 -20.54
C LYS A 71 -16.40 -3.63 -19.05
N VAL A 72 -16.74 -2.67 -18.21
CA VAL A 72 -16.91 -2.88 -16.78
C VAL A 72 -18.32 -2.48 -16.39
N SER A 73 -19.05 -3.40 -15.79
CA SER A 73 -20.40 -3.17 -15.29
C SER A 73 -20.49 -3.47 -13.80
N PHE A 74 -21.37 -2.78 -13.12
CA PHE A 74 -21.69 -2.98 -11.71
C PHE A 74 -23.17 -3.31 -11.57
N ASN A 75 -23.46 -4.43 -10.93
CA ASN A 75 -24.81 -4.85 -10.57
C ASN A 75 -25.05 -4.55 -9.09
N ASP A 76 -26.07 -3.74 -8.81
CA ASP A 76 -26.45 -3.36 -7.44
C ASP A 76 -27.45 -4.32 -6.78
N GLY A 77 -27.75 -5.44 -7.45
CA GLY A 77 -28.77 -6.41 -7.05
C GLY A 77 -30.13 -6.20 -7.74
N THR A 78 -30.33 -5.05 -8.41
CA THR A 78 -31.58 -4.71 -9.13
C THR A 78 -31.33 -4.36 -10.57
N LYS A 79 -30.25 -3.70 -10.90
CA LYS A 79 -29.90 -3.24 -12.25
C LYS A 79 -28.41 -3.31 -12.52
N ASP A 80 -28.08 -3.46 -13.80
CA ASP A 80 -26.71 -3.35 -14.29
C ASP A 80 -26.40 -1.90 -14.68
N ILE A 81 -25.29 -1.37 -14.20
CA ILE A 81 -24.81 -0.03 -14.46
C ILE A 81 -23.45 -0.15 -15.15
N GLU A 82 -23.32 0.37 -16.34
CA GLU A 82 -22.03 0.46 -17.00
C GLU A 82 -21.17 1.51 -16.29
N LEU A 83 -19.98 1.09 -15.84
CA LEU A 83 -19.02 1.96 -15.15
C LEU A 83 -18.01 2.57 -16.11
N ASP A 84 -17.55 1.75 -17.05
CA ASP A 84 -16.58 2.15 -18.06
C ASP A 84 -16.60 1.15 -19.23
N SER A 85 -16.38 1.64 -20.43
CA SER A 85 -16.15 0.81 -21.61
C SER A 85 -15.35 1.59 -22.64
N GLN A 86 -14.45 0.90 -23.32
CA GLN A 86 -13.64 1.52 -24.36
C GLN A 86 -13.30 0.53 -25.46
N ILE A 87 -13.41 0.98 -26.72
CA ILE A 87 -12.83 0.35 -27.88
C ILE A 87 -11.51 1.07 -28.16
N LEU A 88 -10.40 0.34 -28.19
CA LEU A 88 -9.10 0.88 -28.46
C LEU A 88 -8.83 0.88 -29.98
N SER A 89 -8.49 2.04 -30.52
CA SER A 89 -8.09 2.17 -31.94
C SER A 89 -6.74 1.51 -32.23
N THR A 90 -5.86 1.45 -31.22
CA THR A 90 -4.59 0.74 -31.27
C THR A 90 -4.54 -0.25 -30.11
N PRO A 91 -4.26 -1.53 -30.37
CA PRO A 91 -4.18 -2.55 -29.33
C PRO A 91 -3.12 -2.21 -28.28
N ALA A 92 -3.47 -2.32 -27.01
CA ALA A 92 -2.55 -2.09 -25.89
C ALA A 92 -2.24 -3.43 -25.21
N LYS A 93 -0.96 -3.81 -25.15
CA LYS A 93 -0.54 -5.05 -24.47
C LYS A 93 -0.76 -5.01 -22.96
N ILE A 94 -0.71 -3.83 -22.38
CA ILE A 94 -1.01 -3.56 -20.97
C ILE A 94 -1.87 -2.31 -20.92
N LEU A 95 -2.97 -2.36 -20.18
CA LEU A 95 -3.90 -1.26 -19.99
C LEU A 95 -4.27 -1.12 -18.53
N ASP A 96 -3.92 0.03 -17.95
CA ASP A 96 -4.30 0.40 -16.58
C ASP A 96 -5.57 1.26 -16.62
N VAL A 97 -6.65 0.72 -16.07
CA VAL A 97 -7.97 1.38 -16.04
C VAL A 97 -8.31 1.81 -14.62
N LYS A 98 -8.79 3.03 -14.47
CA LYS A 98 -9.30 3.57 -13.19
C LYS A 98 -10.82 3.64 -13.22
N ILE A 99 -11.46 2.59 -12.75
CA ILE A 99 -12.92 2.46 -12.70
C ILE A 99 -13.50 3.53 -11.78
N LYS A 100 -14.38 4.36 -12.31
CA LYS A 100 -15.11 5.37 -11.53
C LYS A 100 -16.24 4.73 -10.74
N PRO A 101 -16.62 5.29 -9.57
CA PRO A 101 -17.76 4.79 -8.82
C PRO A 101 -19.08 4.95 -9.60
N PRO A 102 -20.04 4.03 -9.41
CA PRO A 102 -21.35 4.09 -10.04
C PRO A 102 -22.13 5.33 -9.57
N LYS A 103 -22.93 5.89 -10.45
CA LYS A 103 -23.96 6.89 -10.09
C LYS A 103 -25.18 6.13 -9.59
N LEU A 104 -25.23 5.86 -8.29
CA LEU A 104 -26.36 5.20 -7.65
C LEU A 104 -27.42 6.21 -7.20
N ASP A 105 -28.63 5.71 -6.99
CA ASP A 105 -29.69 6.49 -6.35
C ASP A 105 -29.26 6.98 -4.96
N MET A 106 -29.72 8.17 -4.57
CA MET A 106 -29.40 8.77 -3.26
C MET A 106 -29.85 7.87 -2.09
N PHE A 107 -30.88 7.07 -2.29
CA PHE A 107 -31.45 6.17 -1.29
C PHE A 107 -30.87 4.75 -1.34
N PHE A 108 -29.87 4.49 -2.17
CA PHE A 108 -29.25 3.18 -2.25
C PHE A 108 -28.66 2.72 -0.90
N LYS A 109 -29.22 1.64 -0.35
CA LYS A 109 -28.84 1.05 0.95
C LYS A 109 -28.12 -0.30 0.83
N GLY A 110 -27.84 -0.74 -0.38
CA GLY A 110 -27.16 -2.03 -0.60
C GLY A 110 -25.80 -2.08 0.08
N THR A 111 -25.49 -3.22 0.67
CA THR A 111 -24.20 -3.51 1.32
C THR A 111 -23.30 -4.39 0.45
N THR A 112 -23.81 -4.91 -0.64
CA THR A 112 -23.08 -5.75 -1.59
C THR A 112 -23.46 -5.38 -3.01
N GLY A 113 -22.57 -5.67 -3.93
CA GLY A 113 -22.78 -5.57 -5.38
C GLY A 113 -21.84 -6.53 -6.11
N THR A 114 -21.94 -6.57 -7.42
CA THR A 114 -21.11 -7.40 -8.27
C THR A 114 -20.52 -6.56 -9.39
N ILE A 115 -19.20 -6.63 -9.57
CA ILE A 115 -18.52 -6.05 -10.73
C ILE A 115 -18.26 -7.17 -11.74
N THR A 116 -18.69 -6.98 -12.98
CA THR A 116 -18.34 -7.84 -14.10
C THR A 116 -17.45 -7.07 -15.06
N ILE A 117 -16.29 -7.65 -15.33
CA ILE A 117 -15.28 -7.13 -16.25
C ILE A 117 -15.22 -8.07 -17.44
N GLU A 118 -15.33 -7.52 -18.61
CA GLU A 118 -15.24 -8.20 -19.88
C GLU A 118 -14.12 -7.57 -20.69
N ALA A 119 -13.23 -8.39 -21.26
CA ALA A 119 -12.15 -7.93 -22.11
C ALA A 119 -12.03 -8.80 -23.36
N PHE A 120 -11.76 -8.16 -24.48
CA PHE A 120 -11.47 -8.80 -25.76
C PHE A 120 -10.10 -8.39 -26.24
N ASP A 121 -9.37 -9.33 -26.78
CA ASP A 121 -8.08 -9.07 -27.40
C ASP A 121 -8.19 -8.73 -28.90
N HIS A 122 -7.05 -8.56 -29.53
CA HIS A 122 -6.93 -8.26 -30.96
C HIS A 122 -6.52 -9.50 -31.77
N SER A 123 -6.53 -10.69 -31.18
CA SER A 123 -6.27 -11.94 -31.89
C SER A 123 -7.27 -12.14 -33.06
N LYS A 124 -6.81 -12.77 -34.13
CA LYS A 124 -7.68 -13.20 -35.24
C LYS A 124 -8.38 -14.55 -34.99
N TRP A 125 -8.18 -15.11 -33.78
CA TRP A 125 -8.87 -16.34 -33.38
C TRP A 125 -10.38 -16.12 -33.32
N ASN A 126 -11.13 -17.20 -33.17
CA ASN A 126 -12.59 -17.17 -33.01
C ASN A 126 -13.30 -16.33 -34.10
N TYR A 127 -13.12 -16.70 -35.39
CA TYR A 127 -13.73 -16.02 -36.53
C TYR A 127 -13.38 -14.52 -36.63
N LEU A 128 -12.17 -14.10 -36.20
CA LEU A 128 -11.68 -12.74 -36.20
C LEU A 128 -12.30 -11.86 -35.10
N GLU A 129 -13.01 -12.46 -34.16
CA GLU A 129 -13.60 -11.73 -33.01
C GLU A 129 -12.60 -11.54 -31.89
N GLY A 130 -11.60 -12.41 -31.79
CA GLY A 130 -10.61 -12.43 -30.68
C GLY A 130 -11.01 -13.35 -29.54
N ASN A 131 -10.17 -13.43 -28.54
CA ASN A 131 -10.45 -14.16 -27.32
C ASN A 131 -11.15 -13.27 -26.31
N ARG A 132 -12.08 -13.85 -25.56
CA ARG A 132 -12.88 -13.14 -24.56
C ARG A 132 -12.55 -13.65 -23.16
N ALA A 133 -12.26 -12.74 -22.25
CA ALA A 133 -12.17 -13.01 -20.83
C ALA A 133 -13.32 -12.31 -20.08
N ILE A 134 -13.87 -12.99 -19.08
CA ILE A 134 -14.88 -12.43 -18.17
C ILE A 134 -14.44 -12.73 -16.76
N LYS A 135 -14.40 -11.70 -15.90
CA LYS A 135 -14.18 -11.85 -14.47
C LYS A 135 -15.31 -11.18 -13.71
N THR A 136 -15.93 -11.92 -12.79
CA THR A 136 -17.01 -11.44 -11.93
C THR A 136 -16.55 -11.47 -10.49
N ILE A 137 -16.69 -10.33 -9.77
CA ILE A 137 -16.19 -10.13 -8.42
C ILE A 137 -17.30 -9.57 -7.55
N LYS A 138 -17.46 -10.17 -6.38
CA LYS A 138 -18.36 -9.64 -5.35
C LYS A 138 -17.70 -8.47 -4.64
N VAL A 139 -18.42 -7.37 -4.50
CA VAL A 139 -17.96 -6.15 -3.84
C VAL A 139 -18.77 -5.95 -2.56
N MET A 140 -18.06 -5.71 -1.46
CA MET A 140 -18.67 -5.29 -0.20
C MET A 140 -18.71 -3.76 -0.14
N ILE A 141 -19.90 -3.20 0.02
CA ILE A 141 -20.11 -1.75 0.02
C ILE A 141 -20.10 -1.27 1.47
N ASP A 142 -19.08 -0.50 1.82
CA ASP A 142 -18.93 0.09 3.13
C ASP A 142 -18.79 1.63 3.02
N LYS A 143 -19.81 2.34 3.47
CA LYS A 143 -19.87 3.82 3.47
C LYS A 143 -19.60 4.40 4.85
N LYS A 144 -19.51 3.55 5.89
CA LYS A 144 -19.27 3.99 7.25
C LYS A 144 -17.80 4.34 7.41
N ARG A 145 -17.53 5.39 8.16
CA ARG A 145 -16.15 5.76 8.50
C ARG A 145 -15.76 5.09 9.81
N PRO A 146 -14.47 4.75 9.99
CA PRO A 146 -13.96 4.33 11.28
C PRO A 146 -14.27 5.34 12.37
N ILE A 147 -14.63 4.86 13.56
CA ILE A 147 -14.71 5.68 14.77
C ILE A 147 -13.30 5.83 15.31
N ALA A 148 -12.82 7.06 15.45
CA ALA A 148 -11.49 7.36 15.94
C ALA A 148 -11.57 8.51 16.96
N ASN A 149 -11.50 8.16 18.25
CA ASN A 149 -11.66 9.08 19.37
C ASN A 149 -10.36 9.25 20.15
N VAL A 150 -10.06 10.46 20.57
CA VAL A 150 -8.99 10.72 21.56
C VAL A 150 -9.60 10.59 22.96
N ILE A 151 -9.15 9.61 23.73
CA ILE A 151 -9.64 9.36 25.09
C ILE A 151 -8.94 10.26 26.08
N THR A 152 -7.62 10.32 25.98
CA THR A 152 -6.79 11.23 26.79
C THR A 152 -5.46 11.46 26.09
N ASN A 153 -4.83 12.58 26.38
CA ASN A 153 -3.50 12.91 25.86
C ASN A 153 -2.76 13.83 26.85
N SER A 154 -1.46 13.95 26.66
CA SER A 154 -0.65 14.95 27.36
C SER A 154 -1.23 16.35 27.14
N LEU A 155 -1.17 17.20 28.16
CA LEU A 155 -1.69 18.56 28.08
C LEU A 155 -0.95 19.40 27.04
N ALA A 156 0.38 19.24 26.97
CA ALA A 156 1.25 20.04 26.13
C ALA A 156 2.38 19.22 25.51
N ILE A 157 2.99 19.76 24.47
CA ILE A 157 4.22 19.25 23.87
C ILE A 157 5.21 20.41 23.71
N LYS A 158 6.49 20.13 23.96
CA LYS A 158 7.59 21.08 23.73
C LYS A 158 8.33 20.74 22.45
N HIS A 159 8.94 21.75 21.84
CA HIS A 159 9.86 21.52 20.73
C HIS A 159 11.01 20.60 21.17
N GLY A 160 11.26 19.53 20.45
CA GLY A 160 12.22 18.49 20.83
C GLY A 160 11.75 17.53 21.92
N GLY A 161 10.53 17.70 22.44
CA GLY A 161 9.94 16.85 23.46
C GLY A 161 8.95 15.84 22.91
N SER A 162 8.24 15.17 23.80
CA SER A 162 7.25 14.16 23.47
C SER A 162 5.93 14.35 24.22
N ALA A 163 4.89 13.72 23.71
CA ALA A 163 3.55 13.65 24.29
C ALA A 163 3.02 12.24 24.13
N ILE A 164 2.09 11.85 24.99
CA ILE A 164 1.38 10.56 24.88
C ILE A 164 -0.07 10.84 24.53
N ALA A 165 -0.66 9.99 23.70
CA ALA A 165 -2.08 9.95 23.47
C ALA A 165 -2.61 8.53 23.62
N VAL A 166 -3.78 8.40 24.26
CA VAL A 166 -4.57 7.18 24.30
C VAL A 166 -5.81 7.42 23.45
N VAL A 167 -6.05 6.53 22.52
CA VAL A 167 -7.11 6.65 21.53
C VAL A 167 -7.97 5.39 21.48
N GLU A 168 -9.22 5.55 21.04
CA GLU A 168 -10.12 4.44 20.77
C GLU A 168 -10.41 4.43 19.26
N ILE A 169 -10.26 3.25 18.64
CA ILE A 169 -10.55 3.07 17.22
C ILE A 169 -11.47 1.85 17.08
N LYS A 170 -12.60 2.04 16.43
CA LYS A 170 -13.57 0.99 16.19
C LYS A 170 -13.95 0.96 14.71
N ASP A 171 -13.68 -0.17 14.09
CA ASP A 171 -14.12 -0.48 12.74
C ASP A 171 -14.00 -1.99 12.50
N GLU A 172 -14.99 -2.59 11.83
CA GLU A 172 -14.97 -4.02 11.53
C GLU A 172 -13.97 -4.38 10.43
N ASN A 173 -13.64 -3.41 9.58
CA ASN A 173 -12.79 -3.57 8.40
C ASN A 173 -11.60 -2.61 8.41
N LEU A 174 -11.06 -2.30 9.58
CA LEU A 174 -9.92 -1.42 9.73
C LEU A 174 -8.74 -1.89 8.87
N LYS A 175 -8.16 -0.99 8.09
CA LYS A 175 -6.98 -1.25 7.26
C LYS A 175 -5.72 -0.70 7.90
N ASP A 176 -5.76 0.56 8.36
CA ASP A 176 -4.60 1.24 8.90
C ASP A 176 -5.03 2.33 9.88
N ALA A 177 -4.25 2.51 10.93
CA ALA A 177 -4.44 3.60 11.87
C ALA A 177 -3.11 4.05 12.46
N TYR A 178 -2.93 5.36 12.58
CA TYR A 178 -1.70 5.97 13.10
C TYR A 178 -1.96 7.39 13.58
N ILE A 179 -1.01 7.92 14.36
CA ILE A 179 -0.97 9.35 14.67
C ILE A 179 0.02 10.03 13.72
N THR A 180 -0.34 11.21 13.23
CA THR A 180 0.53 11.98 12.36
C THR A 180 0.84 13.35 12.93
N PHE A 181 2.12 13.75 12.82
CA PHE A 181 2.61 15.08 13.14
C PHE A 181 2.80 15.87 11.85
N ASN A 182 2.12 16.99 11.70
CA ASN A 182 2.12 17.85 10.52
C ASN A 182 1.78 17.12 9.21
N ASP A 183 1.00 16.03 9.26
CA ASP A 183 0.67 15.14 8.13
C ASP A 183 1.90 14.54 7.41
N LYS A 184 3.09 14.58 8.03
CA LYS A 184 4.36 14.10 7.44
C LYS A 184 4.97 12.94 8.20
N ILE A 185 5.01 13.02 9.53
CA ILE A 185 5.62 11.99 10.37
C ILE A 185 4.50 11.14 10.95
N LYS A 186 4.65 9.83 10.87
CA LYS A 186 3.73 8.86 11.43
C LYS A 186 4.28 8.28 12.72
N PHE A 187 3.40 8.05 13.69
CA PHE A 187 3.67 7.34 14.93
C PHE A 187 2.70 6.17 15.02
N ASP A 188 3.24 5.02 15.33
CA ASP A 188 2.50 3.79 15.44
C ASP A 188 1.59 3.79 16.68
N LEU A 189 0.53 3.03 16.59
CA LEU A 189 -0.42 2.78 17.65
C LEU A 189 -0.14 1.41 18.26
N ILE A 190 0.10 1.38 19.56
CA ILE A 190 0.36 0.16 20.31
C ILE A 190 -0.92 -0.23 21.05
N PRO A 191 -1.40 -1.48 20.95
CA PRO A 191 -2.55 -1.97 21.70
C PRO A 191 -2.41 -1.68 23.20
N PHE A 192 -3.48 -1.24 23.85
CA PHE A 192 -3.41 -0.73 25.20
C PHE A 192 -4.61 -1.11 26.05
N TYR A 193 -4.36 -1.80 27.13
CA TYR A 193 -5.17 -2.27 28.24
C TYR A 193 -6.54 -2.91 27.95
N LYS A 194 -7.21 -2.60 26.87
CA LYS A 194 -8.46 -3.26 26.42
C LYS A 194 -8.63 -3.15 24.90
N ASP A 195 -9.52 -3.96 24.36
CA ASP A 195 -9.82 -4.00 22.93
C ASP A 195 -10.21 -2.62 22.40
N ASN A 196 -9.74 -2.32 21.17
CA ASN A 196 -9.97 -1.07 20.47
C ASN A 196 -9.29 0.17 21.09
N TYR A 197 -8.50 0.00 22.16
CA TYR A 197 -7.72 1.08 22.76
C TYR A 197 -6.25 0.95 22.39
N PHE A 198 -5.67 2.08 22.07
CA PHE A 198 -4.28 2.17 21.65
C PHE A 198 -3.60 3.35 22.32
N VAL A 199 -2.29 3.22 22.51
CA VAL A 199 -1.43 4.29 22.99
C VAL A 199 -0.37 4.60 21.94
N SER A 200 0.03 5.85 21.84
CA SER A 200 1.16 6.28 21.01
C SER A 200 2.00 7.33 21.71
N LEU A 201 3.31 7.22 21.54
CA LEU A 201 4.26 8.24 21.93
C LEU A 201 4.51 9.15 20.73
N ILE A 202 4.13 10.41 20.86
CA ILE A 202 4.24 11.44 19.84
C ILE A 202 5.50 12.25 20.13
N ALA A 203 6.37 12.42 19.16
CA ALA A 203 7.53 13.27 19.28
C ALA A 203 7.41 14.54 18.40
N TRP A 204 7.86 15.66 18.91
CA TRP A 204 8.10 16.85 18.08
C TRP A 204 9.59 16.90 17.74
N PRO A 205 9.99 16.48 16.51
CA PRO A 205 11.40 16.42 16.15
C PRO A 205 12.04 17.79 16.18
N ILE A 206 13.24 17.88 16.76
CA ILE A 206 13.97 19.15 16.95
C ILE A 206 14.26 19.87 15.62
N LYS A 207 14.37 19.14 14.52
CA LYS A 207 14.60 19.70 13.17
C LYS A 207 13.34 20.33 12.53
N ILE A 208 12.17 20.17 13.13
CA ILE A 208 10.92 20.75 12.65
C ILE A 208 10.55 21.93 13.53
N GLU A 209 10.80 23.14 13.05
CA GLU A 209 10.56 24.36 13.81
C GLU A 209 9.07 24.66 13.99
N ASN A 210 8.26 24.42 12.95
CA ASN A 210 6.86 24.80 12.93
C ASN A 210 5.93 23.64 13.29
N PHE A 211 5.27 23.75 14.42
CA PHE A 211 4.15 22.88 14.78
C PHE A 211 2.89 23.36 14.06
N GLN A 212 2.22 22.46 13.35
CA GLN A 212 0.92 22.76 12.74
C GLN A 212 -0.20 21.99 13.44
N ARG A 213 -0.06 20.66 13.50
CA ARG A 213 -1.11 19.77 14.03
C ARG A 213 -0.60 18.37 14.31
N VAL A 214 -1.31 17.73 15.23
CA VAL A 214 -1.23 16.28 15.43
C VAL A 214 -2.62 15.70 15.24
N ASN A 215 -2.75 14.69 14.38
CA ASN A 215 -4.02 14.05 14.09
C ASN A 215 -3.91 12.52 14.29
N LEU A 216 -4.96 11.95 14.85
CA LEU A 216 -5.26 10.54 14.74
C LEU A 216 -5.90 10.30 13.37
N VAL A 217 -5.41 9.35 12.62
CA VAL A 217 -5.93 8.95 11.30
C VAL A 217 -6.30 7.49 11.37
N ALA A 218 -7.50 7.15 10.97
CA ALA A 218 -7.97 5.77 10.81
C ALA A 218 -8.56 5.60 9.42
N THR A 219 -8.19 4.53 8.74
CA THR A 219 -8.63 4.20 7.37
C THR A 219 -9.11 2.76 7.34
N ASP A 220 -10.29 2.51 6.80
CA ASP A 220 -10.82 1.17 6.57
C ASP A 220 -10.40 0.57 5.22
N LYS A 221 -10.77 -0.67 4.97
CA LYS A 221 -10.49 -1.37 3.71
C LYS A 221 -11.25 -0.77 2.52
N ALA A 222 -12.39 -0.11 2.76
CA ALA A 222 -13.17 0.56 1.71
C ALA A 222 -12.59 1.93 1.32
N GLY A 223 -11.59 2.43 2.06
CA GLY A 223 -10.98 3.73 1.84
C GLY A 223 -11.72 4.88 2.50
N ASN A 224 -12.59 4.61 3.48
CA ASN A 224 -13.13 5.68 4.32
C ASN A 224 -12.09 6.12 5.35
N ILE A 225 -11.97 7.43 5.54
CA ILE A 225 -10.94 8.01 6.40
C ILE A 225 -11.60 8.88 7.47
N THR A 226 -11.18 8.68 8.71
CA THR A 226 -11.46 9.58 9.84
C THR A 226 -10.17 10.23 10.29
N LYS A 227 -10.20 11.56 10.46
CA LYS A 227 -9.11 12.36 11.03
C LYS A 227 -9.61 13.10 12.26
N THR A 228 -9.04 12.82 13.41
CA THR A 228 -9.38 13.47 14.68
C THR A 228 -8.17 14.21 15.22
N LYS A 229 -8.32 15.51 15.50
CA LYS A 229 -7.24 16.33 16.05
C LYS A 229 -6.94 15.91 17.48
N ILE A 230 -5.65 15.74 17.82
CA ILE A 230 -5.17 15.56 19.17
C ILE A 230 -4.86 16.95 19.76
N PRO A 231 -5.59 17.42 20.78
CA PRO A 231 -5.38 18.76 21.34
C PRO A 231 -4.12 18.79 22.21
N LEU A 232 -3.11 19.53 21.78
CA LEU A 232 -1.87 19.74 22.51
C LEU A 232 -1.57 21.22 22.61
N TYR A 233 -1.30 21.72 23.82
CA TYR A 233 -0.73 23.06 23.99
C TYR A 233 0.73 23.05 23.58
N ILE A 234 1.13 24.05 22.80
CA ILE A 234 2.49 24.22 22.33
C ILE A 234 3.27 24.99 23.36
N ARG A 235 4.42 24.46 23.76
CA ARG A 235 5.39 25.18 24.58
C ARG A 235 6.67 25.38 23.78
N ASP A 236 6.95 26.62 23.45
CA ASP A 236 8.22 26.96 22.80
C ASP A 236 9.35 26.78 23.80
N LEU A 237 10.38 26.08 23.35
CA LEU A 237 11.63 25.97 24.09
C LEU A 237 12.67 26.85 23.38
N LYS A 238 13.11 27.91 24.04
CA LYS A 238 14.29 28.64 23.57
C LYS A 238 15.50 27.73 23.77
N ILE A 239 16.01 27.17 22.71
CA ILE A 239 17.25 26.38 22.74
C ILE A 239 18.38 27.36 22.85
N LYS A 240 19.13 27.31 23.99
CA LYS A 240 20.37 28.06 24.13
C LYS A 240 21.41 27.39 23.22
N GLN A 241 22.11 28.20 22.46
CA GLN A 241 23.32 27.81 21.76
C GLN A 241 24.50 28.35 22.54
N ASP A 242 25.40 27.48 22.98
CA ASP A 242 26.63 27.84 23.67
C ASP A 242 27.79 27.27 22.87
N ASP A 243 28.79 28.10 22.59
CA ASP A 243 30.07 27.70 22.01
C ASP A 243 31.03 27.28 23.10
N ILE A 244 31.31 26.00 23.19
CA ILE A 244 32.21 25.43 24.16
C ILE A 244 33.59 25.24 23.56
N LYS A 245 34.60 25.98 24.06
CA LYS A 245 35.99 25.74 23.67
C LYS A 245 36.52 24.50 24.38
N ILE A 246 36.92 23.53 23.57
CA ILE A 246 37.53 22.27 24.05
C ILE A 246 39.05 22.46 24.01
N SER A 247 39.71 22.39 25.16
CA SER A 247 41.18 22.51 25.25
C SER A 247 41.86 21.14 25.02
N ASP A 248 43.08 21.18 24.54
CA ASP A 248 43.92 19.98 24.38
C ASP A 248 44.05 19.19 25.68
N LYS A 249 44.23 19.90 26.80
CA LYS A 249 44.29 19.30 28.12
C LYS A 249 42.99 18.54 28.49
N PHE A 250 41.82 19.06 28.06
CA PHE A 250 40.56 18.34 28.25
C PHE A 250 40.53 17.05 27.47
N ILE A 251 40.98 17.10 26.23
CA ILE A 251 41.01 15.92 25.35
C ILE A 251 41.99 14.89 25.89
N GLU A 252 43.18 15.31 26.29
CA GLU A 252 44.21 14.41 26.84
C GLU A 252 43.67 13.70 28.09
N ASN A 253 43.06 14.43 29.02
CA ASN A 253 42.59 13.82 30.26
C ASN A 253 41.28 13.09 30.14
N VAL A 254 40.26 13.68 29.50
CA VAL A 254 38.89 13.14 29.50
C VAL A 254 38.70 12.14 28.37
N SER A 255 39.10 12.49 27.11
CA SER A 255 38.90 11.62 26.00
C SER A 255 39.78 10.38 26.08
N THR A 256 41.03 10.52 26.55
CA THR A 256 41.93 9.37 26.76
C THR A 256 41.36 8.42 27.79
N ASN A 257 40.94 8.93 28.96
CA ASN A 257 40.39 8.10 30.03
C ASN A 257 39.11 7.34 29.56
N VAL A 258 38.22 8.02 28.83
CA VAL A 258 37.01 7.36 28.32
C VAL A 258 37.34 6.26 27.31
N LEU A 259 38.33 6.48 26.44
CA LEU A 259 38.75 5.47 25.45
C LEU A 259 39.42 4.28 26.15
N GLU A 260 40.27 4.52 27.15
CA GLU A 260 40.88 3.49 28.01
C GLU A 260 39.81 2.62 28.68
N LEU A 261 38.87 3.25 29.38
CA LEU A 261 37.79 2.57 30.10
C LEU A 261 36.86 1.78 29.14
N SER A 262 36.72 2.23 27.90
CA SER A 262 35.94 1.52 26.88
C SER A 262 36.72 0.39 26.17
N GLY A 263 38.03 0.24 26.44
CA GLY A 263 38.90 -0.69 25.74
C GLY A 263 39.17 -0.34 24.28
N ALA A 264 38.90 0.92 23.90
CA ALA A 264 39.08 1.38 22.52
C ALA A 264 40.53 1.84 22.30
N GLU A 265 41.03 1.68 21.08
CA GLU A 265 42.31 2.20 20.65
C GLU A 265 42.37 3.71 20.82
N ILE A 266 43.51 4.24 21.32
CA ILE A 266 43.70 5.68 21.58
C ILE A 266 44.50 6.25 20.42
N PRO A 267 43.90 7.08 19.53
CA PRO A 267 44.60 7.77 18.46
C PRO A 267 45.69 8.71 19.00
N ALA A 268 46.78 8.85 18.26
CA ALA A 268 47.86 9.79 18.62
C ALA A 268 47.40 11.26 18.51
N ASP A 269 46.57 11.55 17.49
CA ASP A 269 46.00 12.89 17.28
C ASP A 269 44.85 13.17 18.23
N LEU A 270 44.89 14.36 18.87
CA LEU A 270 43.91 14.76 19.86
C LEU A 270 42.51 14.96 19.24
N SER A 271 42.42 15.50 18.05
CA SER A 271 41.15 15.70 17.35
C SER A 271 40.48 14.36 17.01
N GLU A 272 41.27 13.39 16.53
CA GLU A 272 40.80 12.05 16.28
C GLU A 272 40.34 11.35 17.59
N ARG A 273 41.07 11.54 18.69
CA ARG A 273 40.71 11.04 20.01
C ARG A 273 39.34 11.53 20.43
N PHE A 274 39.10 12.84 20.31
CA PHE A 274 37.81 13.48 20.64
C PHE A 274 36.69 12.96 19.71
N ILE A 275 36.92 12.87 18.41
CA ILE A 275 35.94 12.35 17.45
C ILE A 275 35.61 10.88 17.77
N LYS A 276 36.61 10.05 18.05
CA LYS A 276 36.41 8.61 18.37
C LYS A 276 35.57 8.45 19.64
N GLN A 277 35.84 9.20 20.69
CA GLN A 277 35.03 9.23 21.90
C GLN A 277 33.59 9.64 21.62
N ASN A 278 33.38 10.77 20.96
CA ASN A 278 32.06 11.34 20.80
C ASN A 278 31.21 10.65 19.72
N LYS A 279 31.81 10.00 18.74
CA LYS A 279 31.11 9.34 17.64
C LYS A 279 31.03 7.82 17.84
N ASN A 280 32.18 7.16 18.00
CA ASN A 280 32.21 5.70 18.03
C ASN A 280 31.73 5.14 19.36
N VAL A 281 32.35 5.55 20.48
CA VAL A 281 31.97 5.06 21.81
C VAL A 281 30.53 5.42 22.16
N ARG A 282 30.07 6.60 21.73
CA ARG A 282 28.66 7.00 21.90
C ARG A 282 27.73 6.08 21.11
N ASN A 283 28.05 5.76 19.87
CA ASN A 283 27.23 4.87 19.06
C ASN A 283 27.20 3.44 19.62
N ASP A 284 28.34 2.95 20.12
CA ASP A 284 28.43 1.64 20.77
C ASP A 284 27.55 1.60 22.04
N ASN A 285 27.58 2.66 22.85
CA ASN A 285 26.72 2.79 24.00
C ASN A 285 25.23 2.83 23.62
N ILE A 286 24.85 3.59 22.59
CA ILE A 286 23.47 3.62 22.08
C ILE A 286 23.03 2.23 21.61
N ASN A 287 23.87 1.52 20.88
CA ASN A 287 23.60 0.18 20.40
C ASN A 287 23.48 -0.82 21.57
N MET A 288 24.32 -0.68 22.60
CA MET A 288 24.24 -1.50 23.81
C MET A 288 22.92 -1.24 24.56
N ILE A 289 22.56 0.03 24.79
CA ILE A 289 21.30 0.40 25.43
C ILE A 289 20.13 -0.19 24.64
N LYS A 290 20.12 -0.03 23.30
CA LYS A 290 19.08 -0.59 22.44
C LYS A 290 18.99 -2.10 22.60
N LYS A 291 20.11 -2.81 22.52
CA LYS A 291 20.17 -4.28 22.67
C LYS A 291 19.63 -4.75 24.02
N VAL A 292 19.91 -4.00 25.09
CA VAL A 292 19.41 -4.33 26.44
C VAL A 292 17.92 -4.03 26.55
N THR A 293 17.46 -2.89 26.03
CA THR A 293 16.05 -2.49 26.12
C THR A 293 15.15 -3.36 25.24
N ASP A 294 15.57 -3.73 24.02
CA ASP A 294 14.82 -4.59 23.11
C ASP A 294 14.43 -5.92 23.80
N LYS A 295 15.30 -6.43 24.68
CA LYS A 295 15.01 -7.66 25.44
C LYS A 295 13.80 -7.55 26.37
N TYR A 296 13.41 -6.34 26.76
CA TYR A 296 12.35 -6.08 27.74
C TYR A 296 11.14 -5.33 27.14
N MET A 297 11.15 -5.02 25.85
CA MET A 297 10.07 -4.25 25.21
C MET A 297 8.71 -4.96 25.25
N ASP A 298 8.70 -6.30 25.23
CA ASP A 298 7.47 -7.09 25.23
C ASP A 298 6.91 -7.36 26.63
N ARG A 299 7.50 -6.78 27.65
CA ARG A 299 7.06 -6.98 29.05
C ARG A 299 6.35 -5.74 29.57
N SER A 300 5.09 -5.90 29.97
CA SER A 300 4.45 -4.91 30.82
C SER A 300 5.11 -4.93 32.20
N LEU A 301 5.72 -3.83 32.60
CA LEU A 301 6.30 -3.66 33.93
C LEU A 301 5.29 -3.12 34.95
N VAL A 302 4.08 -2.77 34.51
CA VAL A 302 3.02 -2.20 35.32
C VAL A 302 1.81 -3.13 35.27
N GLN A 303 1.44 -3.69 36.42
CA GLN A 303 0.28 -4.57 36.55
C GLN A 303 -1.04 -3.78 36.65
N ASP A 304 -1.00 -2.64 37.37
CA ASP A 304 -2.16 -1.78 37.57
C ASP A 304 -1.96 -0.45 36.84
N PHE A 305 -2.76 -0.24 35.79
CA PHE A 305 -2.69 0.96 35.01
C PHE A 305 -3.94 1.83 35.16
N ASN A 306 -3.76 3.07 35.62
CA ASN A 306 -4.84 4.03 35.72
C ASN A 306 -4.75 5.09 34.62
N ILE A 307 -5.67 5.02 33.65
CA ILE A 307 -5.73 5.95 32.51
C ILE A 307 -5.86 7.43 32.93
N ASN A 308 -6.40 7.70 34.13
CA ASN A 308 -6.54 9.06 34.63
C ASN A 308 -5.20 9.73 34.96
N ILE A 309 -4.11 8.95 35.08
CA ILE A 309 -2.76 9.49 35.27
C ILE A 309 -2.37 10.38 34.09
N PHE A 310 -2.76 10.03 32.86
CA PHE A 310 -2.44 10.82 31.66
C PHE A 310 -3.04 12.21 31.65
N LYS A 311 -4.17 12.42 32.30
CA LYS A 311 -4.79 13.74 32.44
C LYS A 311 -3.95 14.71 33.29
N ARG A 312 -3.00 14.17 34.04
CA ARG A 312 -2.10 14.95 34.93
C ARG A 312 -0.69 15.14 34.35
N LEU A 313 -0.33 14.43 33.29
CA LEU A 313 0.99 14.59 32.70
C LEU A 313 1.08 15.93 31.98
N LYS A 314 1.91 16.79 32.53
CA LYS A 314 2.37 18.02 31.91
C LYS A 314 3.60 17.65 31.08
N GLY A 315 3.44 17.44 29.79
CA GLY A 315 4.52 17.13 28.87
C GLY A 315 5.55 18.25 28.76
#